data_e4bd0930f6b853ca6979715fa259cad0
#
_entry.id   e4bd0930f6b853ca6979715fa259cad0
#
_cell.length_a   1.000
_cell.length_b   1.000
_cell.length_c   1.000
_cell.angle_alpha   90.00
_cell.angle_beta   90.00
_cell.angle_gamma   90.00
#
_symmetry.space_group_name_H-M   'P 1'
#
loop_
_entity.id
_entity.type
_entity.pdbx_description
1 polymer ?
#
loop_
_entity_poly.entity_id
_entity_poly.type
_entity_poly.pdbx_seq_one_letter_code
_entity_poly.pdbx_strand_id
1 'polypeptide(L)'
;MVTDALGSGRLIGMVQPRQPEAAFPAGSVDDFEAVYPTGCAGRITDCTETDDGGFMISLNGLIRFKITRELPLEKGYRRVHPDFTGFLRDLEIDLDNDPQFGARGGAGQDRILSVFKEYFSLKGIEADWSELVEWPETALVAALSMMCPFGA
;
A
#
# COMPACT_ATOMS: atom_id res chain seq x y z
N MET A 1 2.64 -6.46 17.07
CA MET A 1 2.60 -6.69 15.60
C MET A 1 3.97 -6.55 14.96
N VAL A 2 4.58 -5.34 14.95
CA VAL A 2 5.90 -5.12 14.31
C VAL A 2 6.96 -6.07 14.88
N THR A 3 7.09 -6.15 16.20
CA THR A 3 8.03 -7.05 16.89
C THR A 3 7.84 -8.52 16.50
N ASP A 4 6.58 -8.99 16.37
CA ASP A 4 6.30 -10.36 15.95
C ASP A 4 6.71 -10.60 14.49
N ALA A 5 6.44 -9.60 13.62
CA ALA A 5 6.83 -9.68 12.22
C ALA A 5 8.35 -9.69 12.04
N LEU A 6 9.09 -8.88 12.80
CA LEU A 6 10.56 -8.88 12.77
C LEU A 6 11.14 -10.23 13.16
N GLY A 7 10.49 -10.95 14.10
CA GLY A 7 10.88 -12.30 14.53
C GLY A 7 10.45 -13.43 13.57
N SER A 8 9.60 -13.15 12.57
CA SER A 8 8.96 -14.18 11.74
C SER A 8 8.96 -13.89 10.22
N GLY A 9 10.08 -13.42 9.69
CA GLY A 9 10.26 -13.21 8.25
C GLY A 9 9.94 -11.80 7.75
N ARG A 10 9.64 -10.87 8.64
CA ARG A 10 9.43 -9.45 8.37
C ARG A 10 8.24 -9.13 7.44
N LEU A 11 7.22 -9.98 7.43
CA LEU A 11 6.04 -9.79 6.58
C LEU A 11 4.88 -9.19 7.37
N ILE A 12 4.23 -8.19 6.80
CA ILE A 12 3.01 -7.58 7.32
C ILE A 12 1.99 -7.45 6.19
N GLY A 13 0.72 -7.74 6.48
CA GLY A 13 -0.39 -7.44 5.58
C GLY A 13 -0.96 -6.04 5.86
N MET A 14 -1.05 -5.21 4.83
CA MET A 14 -1.71 -3.91 4.87
C MET A 14 -3.07 -4.00 4.22
N VAL A 15 -4.10 -3.53 4.92
CA VAL A 15 -5.48 -3.46 4.43
C VAL A 15 -6.05 -2.06 4.70
N GLN A 16 -6.83 -1.54 3.76
CA GLN A 16 -7.43 -0.23 3.87
C GLN A 16 -8.75 -0.33 4.65
N PRO A 17 -8.98 0.50 5.68
CA PRO A 17 -10.29 0.63 6.31
C PRO A 17 -11.30 1.28 5.34
N ARG A 18 -12.56 0.84 5.38
CA ARG A 18 -13.64 1.42 4.56
C ARG A 18 -14.08 2.79 5.05
N GLN A 19 -13.95 3.03 6.35
CA GLN A 19 -14.25 4.32 6.99
C GLN A 19 -13.03 4.76 7.80
N PRO A 20 -12.22 5.71 7.29
CA PRO A 20 -11.00 6.14 7.98
C PRO A 20 -11.24 6.77 9.36
N GLU A 21 -12.43 7.36 9.58
CA GLU A 21 -12.79 8.05 10.82
C GLU A 21 -13.39 7.13 11.90
N ALA A 22 -13.75 5.91 11.53
CA ALA A 22 -14.18 4.92 12.54
C ALA A 22 -12.94 4.48 13.33
N ALA A 23 -12.71 5.10 14.47
CA ALA A 23 -11.77 4.57 15.46
C ALA A 23 -12.19 3.12 15.73
N PHE A 24 -11.37 2.15 15.26
CA PHE A 24 -11.63 0.74 15.51
C PHE A 24 -11.62 0.50 17.02
N PRO A 25 -12.76 0.21 17.67
CA PRO A 25 -12.70 -0.23 19.04
C PRO A 25 -11.93 -1.53 19.06
N ALA A 26 -10.82 -1.54 19.78
CA ALA A 26 -10.04 -2.76 19.97
C ALA A 26 -10.97 -3.82 20.57
N GLY A 27 -11.35 -4.82 19.79
CA GLY A 27 -12.11 -5.96 20.29
C GLY A 27 -13.39 -6.38 19.57
N SER A 28 -13.86 -5.68 18.53
CA SER A 28 -15.00 -6.18 17.75
C SER A 28 -14.53 -7.23 16.73
N VAL A 29 -14.81 -8.48 17.02
CA VAL A 29 -14.41 -9.66 16.23
C VAL A 29 -15.23 -9.81 14.93
N ASP A 30 -16.32 -9.07 14.77
CA ASP A 30 -17.31 -9.27 13.71
C ASP A 30 -17.26 -8.25 12.56
N ASP A 31 -16.29 -7.33 12.54
CA ASP A 31 -16.22 -6.28 11.54
C ASP A 31 -15.31 -6.61 10.34
N PHE A 32 -15.52 -7.77 9.72
CA PHE A 32 -14.98 -8.07 8.40
C PHE A 32 -15.41 -7.02 7.35
N GLU A 33 -16.56 -6.39 7.56
CA GLU A 33 -17.08 -5.31 6.72
C GLU A 33 -16.34 -3.98 6.87
N ALA A 34 -15.57 -3.80 7.95
CA ALA A 34 -14.87 -2.54 8.25
C ALA A 34 -13.60 -2.31 7.39
N VAL A 35 -13.12 -3.32 6.69
CA VAL A 35 -11.93 -3.22 5.81
C VAL A 35 -12.26 -3.66 4.39
N TYR A 36 -11.47 -3.19 3.43
CA TYR A 36 -11.56 -3.71 2.07
C TYR A 36 -11.06 -5.16 2.02
N PRO A 37 -11.68 -6.01 1.19
CA PRO A 37 -11.36 -7.45 1.14
C PRO A 37 -10.00 -7.73 0.49
N THR A 38 -9.42 -6.75 -0.16
CA THR A 38 -8.11 -6.87 -0.81
C THR A 38 -7.07 -6.07 -0.04
N GLY A 39 -5.98 -6.71 0.31
CA GLY A 39 -4.81 -6.10 0.94
C GLY A 39 -3.53 -6.38 0.16
N CYS A 40 -2.41 -5.89 0.66
CA CYS A 40 -1.08 -6.15 0.14
C CYS A 40 -0.16 -6.65 1.26
N ALA A 41 0.52 -7.76 1.01
CA ALA A 41 1.60 -8.23 1.87
C ALA A 41 2.88 -7.47 1.51
N GLY A 42 3.52 -6.88 2.51
CA GLY A 42 4.78 -6.16 2.37
C GLY A 42 5.83 -6.70 3.32
N ARG A 43 7.09 -6.52 2.93
CA ARG A 43 8.25 -6.85 3.75
C ARG A 43 8.79 -5.59 4.42
N ILE A 44 9.04 -5.64 5.72
CA ILE A 44 9.73 -4.57 6.45
C ILE A 44 11.18 -4.54 5.99
N THR A 45 11.57 -3.47 5.31
CA THR A 45 12.94 -3.22 4.83
C THR A 45 13.74 -2.41 5.82
N ASP A 46 13.07 -1.48 6.51
CA ASP A 46 13.67 -0.68 7.57
C ASP A 46 12.73 -0.56 8.76
N CYS A 47 13.32 -0.43 9.98
CA CYS A 47 12.56 -0.31 11.21
C CYS A 47 13.39 0.47 12.23
N THR A 48 12.86 1.62 12.65
CA THR A 48 13.44 2.47 13.69
C THR A 48 12.44 2.63 14.82
N GLU A 49 12.89 2.40 16.05
CA GLU A 49 12.09 2.68 17.24
C GLU A 49 12.06 4.18 17.49
N THR A 50 10.87 4.72 17.80
CA THR A 50 10.65 6.13 18.10
C THR A 50 10.66 6.37 19.60
N ASP A 51 10.94 7.62 20.04
CA ASP A 51 11.07 7.99 21.46
C ASP A 51 9.79 7.73 22.28
N ASP A 52 8.64 7.65 21.64
CA ASP A 52 7.34 7.34 22.24
C ASP A 52 7.05 5.83 22.35
N GLY A 53 8.01 4.98 22.00
CA GLY A 53 7.89 3.51 22.01
C GLY A 53 7.13 2.94 20.80
N GLY A 54 6.89 3.77 19.78
CA GLY A 54 6.37 3.36 18.47
C GLY A 54 7.46 2.82 17.54
N PHE A 55 7.06 2.47 16.32
CA PHE A 55 7.98 2.05 15.27
C PHE A 55 7.70 2.81 13.98
N MET A 56 8.72 3.43 13.44
CA MET A 56 8.73 3.90 12.05
C MET A 56 9.25 2.75 11.19
N ILE A 57 8.44 2.30 10.23
CA ILE A 57 8.80 1.18 9.36
C ILE A 57 8.70 1.58 7.89
N SER A 58 9.63 1.06 7.08
CA SER A 58 9.52 1.06 5.62
C SER A 58 9.06 -0.30 5.15
N LEU A 59 8.08 -0.33 4.26
CA LEU A 59 7.51 -1.54 3.69
C LEU A 59 7.74 -1.57 2.19
N ASN A 60 8.28 -2.69 1.70
CA ASN A 60 8.26 -3.00 0.28
C ASN A 60 7.10 -3.95 -0.02
N GLY A 61 6.15 -3.53 -0.86
CA GLY A 61 5.01 -4.33 -1.29
C GLY A 61 5.49 -5.53 -2.11
N LEU A 62 4.95 -6.71 -1.83
CA LEU A 62 5.33 -7.95 -2.50
C LEU A 62 4.21 -8.52 -3.34
N ILE A 63 3.02 -8.68 -2.77
CA ILE A 63 1.90 -9.36 -3.41
C ILE A 63 0.58 -8.94 -2.79
N ARG A 64 -0.43 -8.72 -3.60
CA ARG A 64 -1.81 -8.53 -3.15
C ARG A 64 -2.41 -9.85 -2.66
N PHE A 65 -3.40 -9.75 -1.81
CA PHE A 65 -4.16 -10.90 -1.33
C PHE A 65 -5.62 -10.53 -1.12
N LYS A 66 -6.50 -11.54 -1.18
CA LYS A 66 -7.86 -11.45 -0.68
C LYS A 66 -7.93 -12.01 0.74
N ILE A 67 -8.70 -11.36 1.59
CA ILE A 67 -9.03 -11.88 2.91
C ILE A 67 -10.14 -12.91 2.73
N THR A 68 -9.87 -14.16 3.11
CA THR A 68 -10.88 -15.23 3.06
C THR A 68 -11.56 -15.44 4.40
N ARG A 69 -10.85 -15.21 5.49
CA ARG A 69 -11.34 -15.36 6.85
C ARG A 69 -10.51 -14.54 7.82
N GLU A 70 -11.15 -13.97 8.82
CA GLU A 70 -10.47 -13.35 9.97
C GLU A 70 -10.24 -14.39 11.06
N LEU A 71 -9.10 -14.29 11.73
CA LEU A 71 -8.74 -15.14 12.87
C LEU A 71 -9.07 -14.41 14.18
N PRO A 72 -9.31 -15.14 15.29
CA PRO A 72 -9.49 -14.52 16.59
C PRO A 72 -8.36 -13.58 16.97
N LEU A 73 -8.74 -12.49 17.64
CA LEU A 73 -7.80 -11.48 18.11
C LEU A 73 -7.02 -12.01 19.32
N GLU A 74 -5.75 -12.39 19.12
CA GLU A 74 -4.92 -12.93 20.21
C GLU A 74 -3.92 -11.91 20.77
N LYS A 75 -3.43 -10.98 19.93
CA LYS A 75 -2.31 -10.10 20.27
C LYS A 75 -2.59 -8.61 20.04
N GLY A 76 -3.87 -8.22 20.03
CA GLY A 76 -4.26 -6.82 19.85
C GLY A 76 -4.13 -6.30 18.42
N TYR A 77 -3.92 -7.17 17.42
CA TYR A 77 -3.94 -6.83 16.01
C TYR A 77 -4.68 -7.86 15.18
N ARG A 78 -5.22 -7.44 14.03
CA ARG A 78 -5.96 -8.31 13.12
C ARG A 78 -5.06 -9.36 12.51
N ARG A 79 -5.57 -10.57 12.42
CA ARG A 79 -4.94 -11.71 11.75
C ARG A 79 -5.95 -12.31 10.79
N VAL A 80 -5.49 -12.60 9.58
CA VAL A 80 -6.35 -13.07 8.50
C VAL A 80 -5.76 -14.29 7.79
N HIS A 81 -6.61 -15.10 7.16
CA HIS A 81 -6.18 -16.06 6.16
C HIS A 81 -6.15 -15.36 4.80
N PRO A 82 -4.97 -15.15 4.21
CA PRO A 82 -4.83 -14.55 2.89
C PRO A 82 -5.00 -15.60 1.78
N ASP A 83 -5.63 -15.21 0.68
CA ASP A 83 -5.62 -15.95 -0.58
C ASP A 83 -4.83 -15.14 -1.62
N PHE A 84 -3.74 -15.69 -2.11
CA PHE A 84 -2.83 -15.07 -3.09
C PHE A 84 -3.11 -15.53 -4.53
N THR A 85 -3.98 -16.52 -4.75
CA THR A 85 -4.12 -17.19 -6.06
C THR A 85 -4.47 -16.25 -7.20
N GLY A 86 -5.26 -15.22 -6.93
CA GLY A 86 -5.63 -14.21 -7.93
C GLY A 86 -4.54 -13.19 -8.26
N PHE A 87 -3.40 -13.21 -7.55
CA PHE A 87 -2.39 -12.16 -7.61
C PHE A 87 -0.95 -12.67 -7.80
N LEU A 88 -0.77 -13.93 -8.19
CA LEU A 88 0.56 -14.53 -8.34
C LEU A 88 1.45 -13.79 -9.35
N ARG A 89 0.84 -13.10 -10.31
CA ARG A 89 1.56 -12.24 -11.26
C ARG A 89 2.29 -11.08 -10.58
N ASP A 90 1.87 -10.65 -9.40
CA ASP A 90 2.56 -9.58 -8.67
C ASP A 90 4.00 -9.98 -8.30
N LEU A 91 4.28 -11.28 -8.14
CA LEU A 91 5.61 -11.81 -7.85
C LEU A 91 6.51 -11.93 -9.11
N GLU A 92 5.92 -11.90 -10.30
CA GLU A 92 6.64 -11.99 -11.57
C GLU A 92 7.06 -10.61 -12.08
N ILE A 93 6.49 -9.54 -11.51
CA ILE A 93 6.79 -8.16 -11.89
C ILE A 93 8.07 -7.74 -11.18
N ASP A 94 9.17 -7.74 -11.91
CA ASP A 94 10.41 -7.09 -11.50
C ASP A 94 10.28 -5.59 -11.84
N LEU A 95 9.81 -4.80 -10.88
CA LEU A 95 9.56 -3.37 -11.07
C LEU A 95 10.81 -2.58 -11.50
N ASP A 96 11.99 -3.11 -11.21
CA ASP A 96 13.26 -2.45 -11.54
C ASP A 96 13.73 -2.80 -12.98
N ASN A 97 13.33 -3.95 -13.51
CA ASN A 97 13.84 -4.49 -14.78
C ASN A 97 12.75 -4.83 -15.82
N ASP A 98 11.45 -4.73 -15.49
CA ASP A 98 10.39 -5.02 -16.45
C ASP A 98 10.29 -3.89 -17.49
N PRO A 99 10.49 -4.20 -18.81
CA PRO A 99 10.41 -3.21 -19.87
C PRO A 99 9.05 -2.51 -19.98
N GLN A 100 7.99 -3.12 -19.47
CA GLN A 100 6.65 -2.52 -19.44
C GLN A 100 6.49 -1.49 -18.31
N PHE A 101 7.27 -1.63 -17.23
CA PHE A 101 7.16 -0.81 -16.03
C PHE A 101 8.39 0.07 -15.79
N GLY A 102 9.53 -0.25 -16.38
CA GLY A 102 10.79 0.51 -16.24
C GLY A 102 11.03 1.56 -17.35
N ALA A 103 10.16 1.62 -18.35
CA ALA A 103 10.31 2.58 -19.44
C ALA A 103 10.06 4.01 -18.94
N ARG A 104 11.11 4.84 -18.96
CA ARG A 104 10.98 6.28 -18.75
C ARG A 104 10.52 6.93 -20.05
N GLY A 105 9.53 7.84 -19.99
CA GLY A 105 9.16 8.69 -21.12
C GLY A 105 8.36 8.01 -22.21
N GLY A 106 7.34 7.23 -21.87
CA GLY A 106 6.39 6.64 -22.82
C GLY A 106 5.05 7.40 -22.87
N ALA A 107 4.25 7.15 -23.92
CA ALA A 107 2.90 7.72 -24.07
C ALA A 107 1.99 7.43 -22.86
N GLY A 108 2.27 6.35 -22.10
CA GLY A 108 1.60 6.03 -20.84
C GLY A 108 1.92 7.04 -19.75
N GLN A 109 3.20 7.35 -19.56
CA GLN A 109 3.66 8.31 -18.56
C GLN A 109 3.11 9.72 -18.82
N ASP A 110 3.14 10.20 -20.06
CA ASP A 110 2.60 11.50 -20.42
C ASP A 110 1.11 11.60 -20.13
N ARG A 111 0.38 10.52 -20.42
CA ARG A 111 -1.07 10.45 -20.13
C ARG A 111 -1.34 10.47 -18.65
N ILE A 112 -0.59 9.70 -17.85
CA ILE A 112 -0.70 9.68 -16.38
C ILE A 112 -0.43 11.07 -15.83
N LEU A 113 0.69 11.69 -16.20
CA LEU A 113 1.04 13.03 -15.76
C LEU A 113 -0.02 14.07 -16.14
N SER A 114 -0.60 14.00 -17.35
CA SER A 114 -1.64 14.93 -17.77
C SER A 114 -2.91 14.81 -16.93
N VAL A 115 -3.36 13.57 -16.66
CA VAL A 115 -4.55 13.32 -15.83
C VAL A 115 -4.33 13.79 -14.39
N PHE A 116 -3.15 13.52 -13.81
CA PHE A 116 -2.86 13.97 -12.45
C PHE A 116 -2.68 15.49 -12.35
N LYS A 117 -2.08 16.14 -13.36
CA LYS A 117 -2.02 17.61 -13.42
C LYS A 117 -3.41 18.25 -13.41
N GLU A 118 -4.34 17.71 -14.20
CA GLU A 118 -5.71 18.17 -14.22
C GLU A 118 -6.40 17.94 -12.87
N TYR A 119 -6.27 16.75 -12.28
CA TYR A 119 -6.84 16.42 -10.98
C TYR A 119 -6.29 17.33 -9.87
N PHE A 120 -4.98 17.54 -9.81
CA PHE A 120 -4.34 18.39 -8.80
C PHE A 120 -4.77 19.85 -8.95
N SER A 121 -4.88 20.34 -10.18
CA SER A 121 -5.41 21.68 -10.46
C SER A 121 -6.85 21.85 -9.94
N LEU A 122 -7.71 20.85 -10.19
CA LEU A 122 -9.11 20.86 -9.69
C LEU A 122 -9.21 20.80 -8.16
N LYS A 123 -8.24 20.15 -7.51
CA LYS A 123 -8.21 20.02 -6.03
C LYS A 123 -7.38 21.11 -5.34
N GLY A 124 -6.74 22.00 -6.08
CA GLY A 124 -5.86 23.03 -5.52
C GLY A 124 -4.59 22.45 -4.86
N ILE A 125 -4.11 21.29 -5.34
CA ILE A 125 -2.90 20.64 -4.83
C ILE A 125 -1.72 21.09 -5.68
N GLU A 126 -0.68 21.61 -5.02
CA GLU A 126 0.59 21.96 -5.67
C GLU A 126 1.55 20.77 -5.63
N ALA A 127 2.22 20.51 -6.75
CA ALA A 127 3.26 19.49 -6.87
C ALA A 127 4.38 19.96 -7.80
N ASP A 128 5.60 19.52 -7.50
CA ASP A 128 6.74 19.74 -8.39
C ASP A 128 6.76 18.66 -9.48
N TRP A 129 6.24 19.05 -10.65
CA TRP A 129 6.15 18.14 -11.80
C TRP A 129 7.49 17.89 -12.47
N SER A 130 8.50 18.74 -12.25
CA SER A 130 9.81 18.60 -12.89
C SER A 130 10.57 17.38 -12.39
N GLU A 131 10.47 17.06 -11.11
CA GLU A 131 11.05 15.86 -10.54
C GLU A 131 10.28 14.59 -10.96
N LEU A 132 8.95 14.68 -11.01
CA LEU A 132 8.08 13.53 -11.31
C LEU A 132 8.24 12.98 -12.74
N VAL A 133 8.66 13.81 -13.69
CA VAL A 133 8.91 13.38 -15.09
C VAL A 133 10.07 12.38 -15.19
N GLU A 134 11.03 12.46 -14.27
CA GLU A 134 12.20 11.57 -14.24
C GLU A 134 11.91 10.20 -13.57
N TRP A 135 10.75 10.02 -12.98
CA TRP A 135 10.41 8.80 -12.26
C TRP A 135 9.91 7.69 -13.20
N PRO A 136 10.19 6.42 -12.90
CA PRO A 136 9.56 5.30 -13.61
C PRO A 136 8.04 5.35 -13.49
N GLU A 137 7.32 4.91 -14.52
CA GLU A 137 5.85 4.96 -14.58
C GLU A 137 5.18 4.33 -13.35
N THR A 138 5.69 3.20 -12.87
CA THR A 138 5.18 2.51 -11.67
C THR A 138 5.38 3.29 -10.38
N ALA A 139 6.56 3.89 -10.19
CA ALA A 139 6.85 4.72 -9.03
C ALA A 139 5.97 5.99 -9.06
N LEU A 140 5.78 6.56 -10.25
CA LEU A 140 4.91 7.72 -10.46
C LEU A 140 3.46 7.41 -10.08
N VAL A 141 2.90 6.28 -10.58
CA VAL A 141 1.53 5.85 -10.26
C VAL A 141 1.39 5.60 -8.76
N ALA A 142 2.34 4.90 -8.14
CA ALA A 142 2.30 4.60 -6.71
C ALA A 142 2.33 5.89 -5.87
N ALA A 143 3.29 6.77 -6.12
CA ALA A 143 3.44 8.02 -5.36
C ALA A 143 2.22 8.94 -5.53
N LEU A 144 1.77 9.15 -6.77
CA LEU A 144 0.60 10.00 -7.03
C LEU A 144 -0.68 9.42 -6.42
N SER A 145 -0.84 8.08 -6.46
CA SER A 145 -1.99 7.43 -5.81
C SER A 145 -1.99 7.59 -4.30
N MET A 146 -0.81 7.63 -3.66
CA MET A 146 -0.69 7.88 -2.23
C MET A 146 -0.94 9.35 -1.85
N MET A 147 -0.60 10.29 -2.73
CA MET A 147 -0.78 11.72 -2.50
C MET A 147 -2.21 12.21 -2.77
N CYS A 148 -2.97 11.47 -3.57
CA CYS A 148 -4.32 11.87 -3.95
C CYS A 148 -5.33 11.60 -2.83
N PRO A 149 -6.09 12.61 -2.37
CA PRO A 149 -7.20 12.43 -1.45
C PRO A 149 -8.42 11.88 -2.20
N PHE A 150 -8.34 10.64 -2.65
CA PHE A 150 -9.50 9.98 -3.24
C PHE A 150 -10.57 9.80 -2.16
N GLY A 151 -11.80 10.25 -2.45
CA GLY A 151 -12.94 9.94 -1.60
C GLY A 151 -13.19 8.42 -1.61
N ALA A 152 -13.48 7.87 -0.44
CA ALA A 152 -13.84 6.46 -0.29
C ALA A 152 -15.27 6.21 -0.79
#